data_8f2e0fd3644d3baf60cb6a85bdae6947
#
_entry.id   8f2e0fd3644d3baf60cb6a85bdae6947
#
_cell.length_a   1.000
_cell.length_b   1.000
_cell.length_c   1.000
_cell.angle_alpha   90.00
_cell.angle_beta   90.00
_cell.angle_gamma   90.00
#
_symmetry.space_group_name_H-M   'P 1'
#
loop_
_entity.id
_entity.type
_entity.pdbx_description
1 polymer ?
#
loop_
_entity_poly.entity_id
_entity_poly.type
_entity_poly.pdbx_seq_one_letter_code
_entity_poly.pdbx_strand_id
1 'polypeptide(L)'
;KTSVYGTGTLADSVLHGDLILYGRGDPTFSVRCYAVDTTPAGACDTDPSARIRQLAQSLRARGIRIVDGDLVGDGSYFDGEIVRGSWNVYDLNWWYAAPVSGLGFNDNSIDITWKPGLSVGAPATITIRPDFSGATLENRTHTAPLGGPNDIGDRIYRHPGTLSLWAEGTAALGGRGGTDYFALPDPDLYTAEALRAALAEAGISVT
;
A
#
# COMPACT_ATOMS: atom_id res chain seq x y z
N LYS A 1 -11.73 -0.59 -13.77
CA LYS A 1 -12.86 -1.04 -12.95
C LYS A 1 -12.49 -2.33 -12.24
N THR A 2 -12.67 -2.40 -10.92
CA THR A 2 -12.44 -3.58 -10.11
C THR A 2 -13.78 -4.23 -9.71
N SER A 3 -13.81 -5.54 -9.64
CA SER A 3 -15.01 -6.33 -9.29
C SER A 3 -14.63 -7.40 -8.26
N VAL A 4 -15.61 -7.82 -7.45
CA VAL A 4 -15.43 -8.92 -6.51
C VAL A 4 -16.39 -10.05 -6.90
N TYR A 5 -15.86 -11.26 -6.95
CA TYR A 5 -16.60 -12.49 -7.28
C TYR A 5 -16.42 -13.51 -6.15
N GLY A 6 -17.48 -14.27 -5.86
CA GLY A 6 -17.42 -15.49 -5.06
C GLY A 6 -17.50 -16.71 -5.96
N THR A 7 -16.69 -17.73 -5.71
CA THR A 7 -16.66 -18.97 -6.53
C THR A 7 -17.63 -20.05 -6.05
N GLY A 8 -18.22 -19.88 -4.87
CA GLY A 8 -19.03 -20.92 -4.24
C GLY A 8 -20.44 -20.46 -3.87
N THR A 9 -21.00 -21.05 -2.84
CA THR A 9 -22.35 -20.79 -2.37
C THR A 9 -22.37 -19.99 -1.08
N LEU A 10 -23.33 -19.06 -0.98
CA LEU A 10 -23.59 -18.32 0.25
C LEU A 10 -24.71 -19.01 1.03
N ALA A 11 -24.41 -19.57 2.20
CA ALA A 11 -25.36 -20.16 3.10
C ALA A 11 -25.04 -19.74 4.54
N ASP A 12 -26.04 -19.44 5.35
CA ASP A 12 -25.91 -19.04 6.77
C ASP A 12 -24.85 -17.95 7.02
N SER A 13 -24.76 -17.01 6.11
CA SER A 13 -23.76 -15.91 6.11
C SER A 13 -22.32 -16.36 5.87
N VAL A 14 -22.07 -17.60 5.44
CA VAL A 14 -20.78 -18.15 5.06
C VAL A 14 -20.73 -18.27 3.54
N LEU A 15 -19.75 -17.69 2.90
CA LEU A 15 -19.38 -17.98 1.53
C LEU A 15 -18.46 -19.21 1.54
N HIS A 16 -18.98 -20.37 1.13
CA HIS A 16 -18.20 -21.59 0.97
C HIS A 16 -17.50 -21.60 -0.39
N GLY A 17 -16.30 -21.05 -0.44
CA GLY A 17 -15.49 -20.86 -1.63
C GLY A 17 -14.71 -19.56 -1.57
N ASP A 18 -13.94 -19.30 -2.62
CA ASP A 18 -13.00 -18.18 -2.66
C ASP A 18 -13.69 -16.85 -2.95
N LEU A 19 -13.06 -15.79 -2.49
CA LEU A 19 -13.39 -14.42 -2.84
C LEU A 19 -12.30 -13.85 -3.76
N ILE A 20 -12.67 -13.56 -5.01
CA ILE A 20 -11.73 -13.09 -6.03
C ILE A 20 -11.92 -11.59 -6.22
N LEU A 21 -10.84 -10.81 -6.00
CA LEU A 21 -10.75 -9.40 -6.36
C LEU A 21 -10.15 -9.29 -7.76
N TYR A 22 -10.98 -9.04 -8.77
CA TYR A 22 -10.57 -8.99 -10.16
C TYR A 22 -10.38 -7.56 -10.64
N GLY A 23 -9.17 -7.23 -11.06
CA GLY A 23 -8.75 -5.91 -11.50
C GLY A 23 -8.70 -5.74 -13.01
N ARG A 24 -9.14 -4.56 -13.47
CA ARG A 24 -9.10 -4.14 -14.89
C ARG A 24 -8.56 -2.73 -15.03
N GLY A 25 -7.51 -2.40 -14.26
CA GLY A 25 -6.84 -1.11 -14.30
C GLY A 25 -7.70 0.02 -13.72
N ASP A 26 -8.16 -0.12 -12.48
CA ASP A 26 -8.92 0.91 -11.76
C ASP A 26 -7.96 1.78 -10.94
N PRO A 27 -7.74 3.06 -11.29
CA PRO A 27 -6.80 3.92 -10.58
C PRO A 27 -7.40 4.54 -9.31
N THR A 28 -8.65 4.23 -8.95
CA THR A 28 -9.36 4.95 -7.87
C THR A 28 -9.03 4.44 -6.47
N PHE A 29 -8.22 3.39 -6.34
CA PHE A 29 -7.74 2.87 -5.05
C PHE A 29 -6.42 3.54 -4.64
N SER A 30 -6.37 4.87 -4.70
CA SER A 30 -5.20 5.67 -4.35
C SER A 30 -5.62 7.02 -3.79
N VAL A 31 -4.81 7.59 -2.90
CA VAL A 31 -4.93 8.99 -2.46
C VAL A 31 -4.26 9.95 -3.43
N ARG A 32 -3.45 9.46 -4.35
CA ARG A 32 -2.76 10.29 -5.32
C ARG A 32 -3.75 10.78 -6.34
N CYS A 33 -4.28 11.95 -6.03
CA CYS A 33 -5.15 12.65 -6.91
C CYS A 33 -4.31 13.32 -7.99
N TYR A 34 -4.25 12.73 -9.15
CA TYR A 34 -3.68 13.34 -10.35
C TYR A 34 -4.63 14.44 -10.83
N ALA A 35 -4.92 15.39 -9.93
CA ALA A 35 -5.82 16.49 -10.21
C ALA A 35 -5.18 17.38 -11.25
N VAL A 36 -5.88 17.57 -12.34
CA VAL A 36 -5.69 18.77 -13.18
C VAL A 36 -6.24 19.98 -12.44
N ASP A 37 -5.80 21.18 -12.77
CA ASP A 37 -6.18 22.46 -12.13
C ASP A 37 -7.69 22.69 -11.97
N THR A 38 -8.51 21.89 -12.65
CA THR A 38 -9.97 21.95 -12.60
C THR A 38 -10.61 21.05 -11.53
N THR A 39 -9.82 20.24 -10.79
CA THR A 39 -10.36 19.38 -9.74
C THR A 39 -10.75 20.23 -8.53
N PRO A 40 -12.01 20.16 -8.05
CA PRO A 40 -12.42 20.88 -6.87
C PRO A 40 -11.60 20.49 -5.65
N ALA A 41 -11.26 21.43 -4.79
CA ALA A 41 -10.59 21.14 -3.53
C ALA A 41 -11.43 20.14 -2.72
N GLY A 42 -10.81 19.06 -2.22
CA GLY A 42 -11.48 17.99 -1.49
C GLY A 42 -12.12 16.90 -2.35
N ALA A 43 -11.96 16.95 -3.69
CA ALA A 43 -12.46 15.89 -4.57
C ALA A 43 -11.63 14.60 -4.52
N CYS A 44 -10.46 14.63 -3.87
CA CYS A 44 -9.56 13.49 -3.76
C CYS A 44 -9.73 12.82 -2.39
N ASP A 45 -9.80 11.50 -2.39
CA ASP A 45 -9.76 10.75 -1.13
C ASP A 45 -8.41 11.00 -0.42
N THR A 46 -8.46 11.26 0.87
CA THR A 46 -7.25 11.39 1.71
C THR A 46 -6.83 10.05 2.33
N ASP A 47 -7.59 9.00 2.06
CA ASP A 47 -7.41 7.65 2.58
C ASP A 47 -7.46 6.64 1.42
N PRO A 48 -6.35 5.96 1.10
CA PRO A 48 -6.29 5.01 0.00
C PRO A 48 -7.25 3.83 0.19
N SER A 49 -7.60 3.52 1.45
CA SER A 49 -8.49 2.41 1.78
C SER A 49 -9.98 2.74 1.65
N ALA A 50 -10.36 4.00 1.41
CA ALA A 50 -11.77 4.41 1.40
C ALA A 50 -12.61 3.59 0.41
N ARG A 51 -12.15 3.40 -0.81
CA ARG A 51 -12.85 2.63 -1.85
C ARG A 51 -12.91 1.14 -1.55
N ILE A 52 -11.82 0.57 -1.06
CA ILE A 52 -11.78 -0.87 -0.76
C ILE A 52 -12.63 -1.20 0.48
N ARG A 53 -12.72 -0.27 1.45
CA ARG A 53 -13.68 -0.38 2.56
C ARG A 53 -15.13 -0.33 2.10
N GLN A 54 -15.47 0.49 1.09
CA GLN A 54 -16.80 0.48 0.50
C GLN A 54 -17.15 -0.89 -0.14
N LEU A 55 -16.17 -1.56 -0.77
CA LEU A 55 -16.36 -2.92 -1.28
C LEU A 55 -16.64 -3.90 -0.13
N ALA A 56 -15.85 -3.89 0.93
CA ALA A 56 -16.02 -4.76 2.10
C ALA A 56 -17.39 -4.52 2.77
N GLN A 57 -17.81 -3.28 2.94
CA GLN A 57 -19.13 -2.92 3.46
C GLN A 57 -20.26 -3.43 2.57
N SER A 58 -20.09 -3.37 1.25
CA SER A 58 -21.06 -3.89 0.29
C SER A 58 -21.22 -5.42 0.39
N LEU A 59 -20.11 -6.14 0.62
CA LEU A 59 -20.13 -7.60 0.86
C LEU A 59 -20.82 -7.90 2.20
N ARG A 60 -20.54 -7.14 3.23
CA ARG A 60 -21.20 -7.24 4.54
C ARG A 60 -22.71 -7.03 4.44
N ALA A 61 -23.13 -6.01 3.67
CA ALA A 61 -24.54 -5.71 3.44
C ALA A 61 -25.28 -6.82 2.66
N ARG A 62 -24.56 -7.58 1.85
CA ARG A 62 -25.10 -8.79 1.17
C ARG A 62 -25.19 -10.02 2.08
N GLY A 63 -24.85 -9.90 3.34
CA GLY A 63 -24.99 -10.95 4.33
C GLY A 63 -23.74 -11.77 4.59
N ILE A 64 -22.63 -11.52 3.91
CA ILE A 64 -21.39 -12.27 4.12
C ILE A 64 -20.78 -11.90 5.48
N ARG A 65 -20.43 -12.93 6.26
CA ARG A 65 -19.75 -12.81 7.57
C ARG A 65 -18.45 -13.59 7.62
N ILE A 66 -18.39 -14.68 6.88
CA ILE A 66 -17.24 -15.57 6.79
C ILE A 66 -17.02 -15.89 5.31
N VAL A 67 -15.78 -15.86 4.89
CA VAL A 67 -15.31 -16.47 3.64
C VAL A 67 -14.54 -17.72 4.05
N ASP A 68 -15.11 -18.87 3.76
CA ASP A 68 -14.53 -20.19 3.98
C ASP A 68 -13.83 -20.64 2.70
N GLY A 69 -12.63 -20.11 2.50
CA GLY A 69 -11.83 -20.24 1.29
C GLY A 69 -10.79 -19.12 1.17
N ASP A 70 -10.14 -19.04 0.04
CA ASP A 70 -9.07 -18.08 -0.22
C ASP A 70 -9.57 -16.69 -0.62
N LEU A 71 -8.77 -15.67 -0.28
CA LEU A 71 -8.88 -14.33 -0.85
C LEU A 71 -7.84 -14.19 -1.95
N VAL A 72 -8.29 -14.07 -3.19
CA VAL A 72 -7.43 -14.04 -4.37
C VAL A 72 -7.42 -12.65 -5.00
N GLY A 73 -6.23 -12.09 -5.20
CA GLY A 73 -6.01 -10.93 -6.07
C GLY A 73 -5.75 -11.40 -7.50
N ASP A 74 -6.56 -10.95 -8.45
CA ASP A 74 -6.46 -11.34 -9.85
C ASP A 74 -6.32 -10.09 -10.74
N GLY A 75 -5.10 -9.82 -11.17
CA GLY A 75 -4.74 -8.75 -12.11
C GLY A 75 -4.58 -9.21 -13.56
N SER A 76 -4.98 -10.42 -13.89
CA SER A 76 -4.73 -11.09 -15.19
C SER A 76 -5.47 -10.51 -16.39
N TYR A 77 -6.18 -9.38 -16.22
CA TYR A 77 -6.89 -8.73 -17.34
C TYR A 77 -5.95 -8.20 -18.43
N PHE A 78 -4.75 -7.79 -18.07
CA PHE A 78 -3.71 -7.34 -19.00
C PHE A 78 -2.61 -8.41 -19.15
N ASP A 79 -1.76 -8.24 -20.17
CA ASP A 79 -0.58 -9.10 -20.36
C ASP A 79 0.33 -9.07 -19.13
N GLY A 80 1.01 -10.18 -18.85
CA GLY A 80 1.75 -10.40 -17.61
C GLY A 80 3.08 -9.63 -17.45
N GLU A 81 3.39 -8.63 -18.30
CA GLU A 81 4.57 -7.77 -18.12
C GLU A 81 4.29 -6.70 -17.06
N ILE A 82 4.51 -7.04 -15.80
CA ILE A 82 4.29 -6.13 -14.66
C ILE A 82 5.40 -5.10 -14.45
N VAL A 83 6.60 -5.35 -15.03
CA VAL A 83 7.78 -4.46 -14.98
C VAL A 83 8.33 -4.29 -16.39
N ARG A 84 8.47 -3.04 -16.83
CA ARG A 84 9.01 -2.76 -18.16
C ARG A 84 10.50 -3.09 -18.22
N GLY A 85 10.92 -3.83 -19.26
CA GLY A 85 12.31 -4.24 -19.44
C GLY A 85 13.30 -3.06 -19.63
N SER A 86 12.80 -1.85 -19.89
CA SER A 86 13.60 -0.63 -20.01
C SER A 86 13.84 0.12 -18.69
N TRP A 87 13.19 -0.31 -17.59
CA TRP A 87 13.38 0.33 -16.29
C TRP A 87 14.72 -0.10 -15.66
N ASN A 88 15.41 0.85 -15.02
CA ASN A 88 16.63 0.53 -14.28
C ASN A 88 16.30 -0.22 -12.99
N VAL A 89 17.18 -1.12 -12.58
CA VAL A 89 17.02 -1.89 -11.33
C VAL A 89 16.87 -0.96 -10.11
N TYR A 90 17.60 0.17 -10.09
CA TYR A 90 17.48 1.17 -9.03
C TYR A 90 16.06 1.74 -8.94
N ASP A 91 15.43 2.02 -10.08
CA ASP A 91 14.12 2.65 -10.15
C ASP A 91 13.01 1.75 -9.58
N LEU A 92 13.18 0.43 -9.63
CA LEU A 92 12.21 -0.56 -9.12
C LEU A 92 11.93 -0.47 -7.61
N ASN A 93 12.70 0.32 -6.87
CA ASN A 93 12.41 0.61 -5.47
C ASN A 93 11.39 1.74 -5.28
N TRP A 94 11.17 2.55 -6.32
CA TRP A 94 10.45 3.82 -6.22
C TRP A 94 9.07 3.74 -6.84
N TRP A 95 8.15 4.51 -6.32
CA TRP A 95 6.75 4.54 -6.73
C TRP A 95 6.55 4.79 -8.25
N TYR A 96 7.41 5.59 -8.88
CA TYR A 96 7.29 5.91 -10.30
C TYR A 96 7.68 4.75 -11.24
N ALA A 97 8.27 3.69 -10.71
CA ALA A 97 8.55 2.44 -11.39
C ALA A 97 7.97 1.23 -10.61
N ALA A 98 6.89 1.46 -9.87
CA ALA A 98 6.17 0.38 -9.22
C ALA A 98 5.61 -0.59 -10.26
N PRO A 99 5.68 -1.90 -10.03
CA PRO A 99 5.06 -2.90 -10.88
C PRO A 99 3.59 -2.58 -11.12
N VAL A 100 3.11 -2.83 -12.34
CA VAL A 100 1.73 -2.55 -12.76
C VAL A 100 1.00 -3.84 -13.06
N SER A 101 -0.27 -3.90 -12.65
CA SER A 101 -1.16 -5.02 -12.90
C SER A 101 -2.56 -4.52 -13.21
N GLY A 102 -3.48 -5.42 -13.54
CA GLY A 102 -4.91 -5.15 -13.58
C GLY A 102 -5.46 -4.72 -12.22
N LEU A 103 -4.85 -5.17 -11.13
CA LEU A 103 -5.06 -4.68 -9.76
C LEU A 103 -4.01 -3.64 -9.38
N GLY A 104 -4.43 -2.68 -8.55
CA GLY A 104 -3.54 -1.70 -7.96
C GLY A 104 -4.17 -1.08 -6.73
N PHE A 105 -3.33 -0.81 -5.72
CA PHE A 105 -3.70 -0.13 -4.49
C PHE A 105 -2.60 0.85 -4.10
N ASN A 106 -2.97 2.09 -3.80
CA ASN A 106 -2.06 3.18 -3.42
C ASN A 106 -0.83 3.29 -4.35
N ASP A 107 -1.08 3.22 -5.69
CA ASP A 107 -0.08 3.20 -6.77
C ASP A 107 0.99 2.11 -6.59
N ASN A 108 0.61 0.98 -6.01
CA ASN A 108 1.46 -0.17 -5.70
C ASN A 108 2.70 0.21 -4.87
N SER A 109 2.53 1.16 -3.95
CA SER A 109 3.59 1.67 -3.09
C SER A 109 3.13 1.87 -1.65
N ILE A 110 4.12 1.87 -0.75
CA ILE A 110 3.97 2.25 0.65
C ILE A 110 4.55 3.63 0.89
N ASP A 111 3.98 4.34 1.86
CA ASP A 111 4.48 5.63 2.32
C ASP A 111 5.38 5.41 3.53
N ILE A 112 6.61 5.88 3.46
CA ILE A 112 7.57 5.87 4.57
C ILE A 112 7.77 7.31 5.01
N THR A 113 7.25 7.64 6.17
CA THR A 113 7.34 8.98 6.76
C THR A 113 8.30 8.96 7.95
N TRP A 114 9.18 9.94 8.01
CA TRP A 114 10.10 10.11 9.14
C TRP A 114 10.03 11.50 9.76
N LYS A 115 10.32 11.54 11.04
CA LYS A 115 10.49 12.78 11.82
C LYS A 115 11.75 12.65 12.68
N PRO A 116 12.47 13.75 12.95
CA PRO A 116 13.58 13.68 13.89
C PRO A 116 13.12 13.16 15.25
N GLY A 117 14.02 12.50 15.96
CA GLY A 117 13.83 12.09 17.35
C GLY A 117 13.80 13.29 18.29
N LEU A 118 13.60 13.04 19.58
CA LEU A 118 13.42 14.08 20.59
C LEU A 118 14.73 14.77 21.00
N SER A 119 15.89 14.19 20.68
CA SER A 119 17.22 14.73 21.02
C SER A 119 18.25 14.35 19.97
N VAL A 120 19.34 15.12 19.92
CA VAL A 120 20.48 14.81 19.06
C VAL A 120 21.02 13.41 19.39
N GLY A 121 21.29 12.61 18.37
CA GLY A 121 21.72 11.21 18.46
C GLY A 121 20.59 10.19 18.61
N ALA A 122 19.38 10.59 19.02
CA ALA A 122 18.24 9.68 19.05
C ALA A 122 17.84 9.25 17.63
N PRO A 123 17.35 8.02 17.43
CA PRO A 123 16.84 7.60 16.13
C PRO A 123 15.64 8.48 15.71
N ALA A 124 15.48 8.68 14.40
CA ALA A 124 14.27 9.28 13.87
C ALA A 124 13.06 8.36 14.11
N THR A 125 11.88 8.94 14.29
CA THR A 125 10.63 8.15 14.28
C THR A 125 10.24 7.89 12.85
N ILE A 126 10.09 6.61 12.47
CA ILE A 126 9.69 6.20 11.13
C ILE A 126 8.34 5.51 11.20
N THR A 127 7.46 5.82 10.26
CA THR A 127 6.13 5.20 10.11
C THR A 127 5.97 4.70 8.69
N ILE A 128 5.49 3.47 8.54
CA ILE A 128 5.11 2.87 7.24
C ILE A 128 3.59 2.86 7.14
N ARG A 129 3.05 3.24 5.99
CA ARG A 129 1.62 3.20 5.68
C ARG A 129 1.38 2.60 4.30
N PRO A 130 0.33 1.80 4.12
CA PRO A 130 -0.50 1.24 5.19
C PRO A 130 0.26 0.17 6.00
N ASP A 131 -0.18 -0.07 7.24
CA ASP A 131 0.45 -1.00 8.18
C ASP A 131 0.27 -2.47 7.81
N PHE A 132 -0.80 -2.80 7.08
CA PHE A 132 -1.04 -4.16 6.56
C PHE A 132 -0.12 -4.55 5.37
N SER A 133 0.74 -3.67 4.91
CA SER A 133 1.63 -3.93 3.76
C SER A 133 2.61 -5.09 3.95
N GLY A 134 2.82 -5.55 5.19
CA GLY A 134 3.82 -6.55 5.52
C GLY A 134 5.27 -6.06 5.45
N ALA A 135 5.48 -4.77 5.11
CA ALA A 135 6.81 -4.19 5.06
C ALA A 135 7.40 -4.03 6.46
N THR A 136 8.66 -4.41 6.59
CA THR A 136 9.45 -4.21 7.82
C THR A 136 10.58 -3.24 7.57
N LEU A 137 11.00 -2.48 8.60
CA LEU A 137 12.09 -1.51 8.48
C LEU A 137 13.03 -1.57 9.68
N GLU A 138 14.30 -1.80 9.41
CA GLU A 138 15.36 -1.63 10.38
C GLU A 138 15.78 -0.15 10.40
N ASN A 139 15.60 0.49 11.57
CA ASN A 139 15.88 1.91 11.75
C ASN A 139 17.30 2.13 12.27
N ARG A 140 18.20 2.58 11.39
CA ARG A 140 19.61 2.95 11.69
C ARG A 140 19.84 4.46 11.63
N THR A 141 18.78 5.27 11.67
CA THR A 141 18.84 6.72 11.52
C THR A 141 19.25 7.40 12.82
N HIS A 142 19.68 8.65 12.72
CA HIS A 142 20.04 9.49 13.86
C HIS A 142 19.45 10.90 13.70
N THR A 143 19.22 11.57 14.82
CA THR A 143 18.82 12.98 14.83
C THR A 143 20.07 13.86 14.86
N ALA A 144 20.25 14.69 13.84
CA ALA A 144 21.31 15.68 13.78
C ALA A 144 21.00 16.92 14.63
N PRO A 145 21.98 17.76 14.99
CA PRO A 145 21.73 19.06 15.59
C PRO A 145 20.80 19.95 14.75
N LEU A 146 20.23 20.96 15.36
CA LEU A 146 19.43 21.98 14.67
C LEU A 146 20.22 22.59 13.50
N GLY A 147 19.61 22.60 12.30
CA GLY A 147 20.25 23.05 11.07
C GLY A 147 21.26 22.07 10.47
N GLY A 148 21.39 20.87 11.05
CA GLY A 148 22.21 19.78 10.50
C GLY A 148 21.59 19.13 9.26
N PRO A 149 22.24 18.08 8.71
CA PRO A 149 21.76 17.39 7.50
C PRO A 149 20.41 16.69 7.72
N ASN A 150 19.67 16.55 6.62
CA ASN A 150 18.39 15.86 6.56
C ASN A 150 18.36 15.02 5.26
N ASP A 151 18.93 13.81 5.33
CA ASP A 151 19.25 12.97 4.18
C ASP A 151 18.66 11.55 4.26
N ILE A 152 17.71 11.29 5.17
CA ILE A 152 17.10 9.97 5.31
C ILE A 152 16.41 9.52 4.01
N GLY A 153 15.71 10.43 3.30
CA GLY A 153 14.97 10.08 2.08
C GLY A 153 15.86 9.42 1.00
N ASP A 154 17.11 9.90 0.87
CA ASP A 154 18.07 9.32 -0.09
C ASP A 154 18.74 8.03 0.42
N ARG A 155 18.42 7.59 1.64
CA ARG A 155 19.08 6.51 2.36
C ARG A 155 18.12 5.47 2.92
N ILE A 156 17.05 5.22 2.21
CA ILE A 156 16.14 4.11 2.46
C ILE A 156 16.39 3.05 1.40
N TYR A 157 16.62 1.83 1.83
CA TYR A 157 17.01 0.73 0.97
C TYR A 157 16.12 -0.49 1.23
N ARG A 158 16.06 -1.39 0.25
CA ARG A 158 15.31 -2.64 0.32
C ARG A 158 16.20 -3.81 -0.06
N HIS A 159 16.08 -4.92 0.66
CA HIS A 159 16.66 -6.18 0.21
C HIS A 159 15.93 -6.66 -1.05
N PRO A 160 16.64 -6.95 -2.15
CA PRO A 160 16.02 -7.33 -3.41
C PRO A 160 14.99 -8.45 -3.27
N GLY A 161 13.81 -8.28 -3.90
CA GLY A 161 12.74 -9.29 -3.88
C GLY A 161 12.01 -9.46 -2.54
N THR A 162 12.22 -8.58 -1.57
CA THR A 162 11.59 -8.68 -0.25
C THR A 162 10.85 -7.39 0.13
N LEU A 163 10.11 -7.42 1.25
CA LEU A 163 9.51 -6.26 1.91
C LEU A 163 10.33 -5.80 3.12
N SER A 164 11.59 -6.25 3.22
CA SER A 164 12.50 -5.86 4.29
C SER A 164 13.35 -4.67 3.86
N LEU A 165 13.18 -3.56 4.58
CA LEU A 165 13.87 -2.29 4.33
C LEU A 165 14.83 -1.96 5.48
N TRP A 166 15.76 -1.07 5.22
CA TRP A 166 16.48 -0.36 6.26
C TRP A 166 16.62 1.12 5.89
N ALA A 167 16.62 1.98 6.89
CA ALA A 167 16.85 3.42 6.75
C ALA A 167 18.05 3.84 7.56
N GLU A 168 18.90 4.67 6.99
CA GLU A 168 20.04 5.30 7.65
C GLU A 168 20.09 6.79 7.34
N GLY A 169 21.10 7.48 7.83
CA GLY A 169 21.21 8.93 7.66
C GLY A 169 20.64 9.73 8.82
N THR A 170 20.38 10.99 8.58
CA THR A 170 20.02 11.95 9.63
C THR A 170 18.77 12.75 9.32
N ALA A 171 18.06 13.15 10.38
CA ALA A 171 17.03 14.18 10.35
C ALA A 171 17.39 15.29 11.35
N ALA A 172 17.40 16.54 10.91
CA ALA A 172 17.75 17.68 11.76
C ALA A 172 16.73 17.88 12.89
N LEU A 173 17.19 18.07 14.12
CA LEU A 173 16.35 18.36 15.29
C LEU A 173 15.46 19.58 15.00
N GLY A 174 14.16 19.48 15.32
CA GLY A 174 13.17 20.52 15.01
C GLY A 174 12.78 20.61 13.53
N GLY A 175 13.36 19.77 12.66
CA GLY A 175 12.98 19.68 11.26
C GLY A 175 11.61 19.03 11.06
N ARG A 176 11.03 19.23 9.87
CA ARG A 176 9.70 18.68 9.52
C ARG A 176 9.72 17.17 9.24
N GLY A 177 10.92 16.57 9.05
CA GLY A 177 11.06 15.23 8.52
C GLY A 177 10.78 15.17 7.01
N GLY A 178 10.27 14.04 6.55
CA GLY A 178 9.92 13.83 5.15
C GLY A 178 9.03 12.62 4.96
N THR A 179 8.60 12.42 3.73
CA THR A 179 7.90 11.21 3.28
C THR A 179 8.47 10.79 1.95
N ASP A 180 8.66 9.49 1.77
CA ASP A 180 9.02 8.90 0.50
C ASP A 180 8.17 7.67 0.22
N TYR A 181 8.13 7.24 -1.05
CA TYR A 181 7.19 6.24 -1.52
C TYR A 181 7.95 5.08 -2.16
N PHE A 182 7.79 3.90 -1.59
CA PHE A 182 8.47 2.70 -2.01
C PHE A 182 7.54 1.74 -2.74
N ALA A 183 7.94 1.31 -3.94
CA ALA A 183 7.21 0.33 -4.72
C ALA A 183 7.11 -1.02 -4.00
N LEU A 184 5.99 -1.70 -4.17
CA LEU A 184 5.79 -3.08 -3.74
C LEU A 184 5.95 -4.03 -4.93
N PRO A 185 6.55 -5.21 -4.74
CA PRO A 185 6.90 -6.10 -5.84
C PRO A 185 5.69 -6.84 -6.43
N ASP A 186 4.60 -7.00 -5.68
CA ASP A 186 3.42 -7.76 -6.06
C ASP A 186 2.14 -6.93 -5.84
N PRO A 187 1.64 -6.27 -6.91
CA PRO A 187 0.42 -5.45 -6.84
C PRO A 187 -0.83 -6.25 -6.48
N ASP A 188 -0.94 -7.47 -6.96
CA ASP A 188 -2.14 -8.30 -6.81
C ASP A 188 -2.26 -8.76 -5.35
N LEU A 189 -1.17 -9.26 -4.78
CA LEU A 189 -1.10 -9.62 -3.36
C LEU A 189 -1.35 -8.38 -2.47
N TYR A 190 -0.73 -7.26 -2.78
CA TYR A 190 -0.89 -6.03 -1.99
C TYR A 190 -2.34 -5.54 -1.98
N THR A 191 -3.01 -5.58 -3.14
CA THR A 191 -4.42 -5.17 -3.24
C THR A 191 -5.34 -6.17 -2.52
N ALA A 192 -5.02 -7.46 -2.57
CA ALA A 192 -5.74 -8.48 -1.81
C ALA A 192 -5.59 -8.28 -0.29
N GLU A 193 -4.39 -7.96 0.21
CA GLU A 193 -4.17 -7.65 1.63
C GLU A 193 -4.91 -6.38 2.07
N ALA A 194 -5.00 -5.36 1.21
CA ALA A 194 -5.83 -4.19 1.47
C ALA A 194 -7.31 -4.57 1.61
N LEU A 195 -7.82 -5.47 0.76
CA LEU A 195 -9.18 -5.99 0.91
C LEU A 195 -9.33 -6.84 2.18
N ARG A 196 -8.35 -7.68 2.52
CA ARG A 196 -8.35 -8.48 3.75
C ARG A 196 -8.51 -7.61 4.98
N ALA A 197 -7.72 -6.54 5.07
CA ALA A 197 -7.81 -5.56 6.15
C ALA A 197 -9.21 -4.90 6.21
N ALA A 198 -9.73 -4.46 5.07
CA ALA A 198 -11.06 -3.86 4.98
C ALA A 198 -12.20 -4.83 5.33
N LEU A 199 -12.07 -6.11 4.97
CA LEU A 199 -13.02 -7.16 5.36
C LEU A 199 -13.04 -7.34 6.88
N ALA A 200 -11.86 -7.41 7.51
CA ALA A 200 -11.75 -7.52 8.97
C ALA A 200 -12.40 -6.33 9.69
N GLU A 201 -12.15 -5.10 9.22
CA GLU A 201 -12.81 -3.88 9.73
C GLU A 201 -14.33 -3.94 9.56
N ALA A 202 -14.83 -4.51 8.47
CA ALA A 202 -16.26 -4.70 8.23
C ALA A 202 -16.86 -5.88 9.01
N GLY A 203 -16.06 -6.63 9.79
CA GLY A 203 -16.48 -7.80 10.54
C GLY A 203 -16.74 -9.02 9.67
N ILE A 204 -15.95 -9.19 8.60
CA ILE A 204 -15.90 -10.39 7.75
C ILE A 204 -14.57 -11.07 7.98
N SER A 205 -14.58 -12.34 8.39
CA SER A 205 -13.37 -13.18 8.50
C SER A 205 -13.14 -13.98 7.22
N VAL A 206 -11.86 -14.22 6.91
CA VAL A 206 -11.41 -15.13 5.86
C VAL A 206 -10.65 -16.26 6.55
N THR A 207 -11.04 -17.52 6.33
CA THR A 207 -10.54 -18.70 7.07
C THR A 207 -10.03 -19.76 6.13
#